data_7a5153073baa5c6d7844a0fc9b868667
#
_entry.id   7a5153073baa5c6d7844a0fc9b868667
#
_cell.length_a   1.000
_cell.length_b   1.000
_cell.length_c   1.000
_cell.angle_alpha   90.00
_cell.angle_beta   90.00
_cell.angle_gamma   90.00
#
_symmetry.space_group_name_H-M   'P 1'
#
loop_
_entity.id
_entity.type
_entity.pdbx_description
1 polymer ?
#
loop_
_entity_poly.entity_id
_entity_poly.type
_entity_poly.pdbx_seq_one_letter_code
_entity_poly.pdbx_strand_id
1 'polypeptide(L)'
;VGSSYISLNIIALYVVRRSTRGGQDLHLPRVYESSLPGVSILLTAYNEEQLIATSVRSLLQLDYPLFELIVIHDGGSDDTLGVMQREFDMYPCPYAFEYAVSCKPIKQVYRSHTHPNLLMVDKVNGGGKADANNAGINVARMPLYCGMDADSVLDRDSLLRVVRTFLEKPNTIAAGGSVRIVNGCHVHNGRLVKTGLPNSWLARIQVLEYLRAFLFGRLGWSRLQALLIISGAFGVFKRDTVIAVGGYLSTSLGEDMELVVRLHRHALAQNTPYTINFVPDPVCWTDAPEDRPTLRKQRIRWQRGLLETLYAHRALCFQKGSGKVGWLAFPFMVIVEAMSPIIEVLG
;
A
#
# COMPACT_ATOMS: atom_id res chain seq x y z
N VAL A 1 17.79 -16.48 -13.11
CA VAL A 1 16.51 -15.82 -12.74
C VAL A 1 15.47 -16.88 -12.37
N GLY A 2 15.17 -17.88 -13.23
CA GLY A 2 14.13 -18.88 -12.96
C GLY A 2 14.31 -19.69 -11.67
N SER A 3 15.52 -20.18 -11.38
CA SER A 3 15.81 -21.00 -10.18
C SER A 3 15.67 -20.25 -8.85
N SER A 4 15.95 -18.96 -8.84
CA SER A 4 15.88 -18.13 -7.62
C SER A 4 14.42 -17.94 -7.17
N TYR A 5 13.48 -17.82 -8.12
CA TYR A 5 12.06 -17.77 -7.82
C TYR A 5 11.46 -19.10 -7.38
N ILE A 6 12.02 -20.24 -7.83
CA ILE A 6 11.53 -21.57 -7.44
C ILE A 6 11.58 -21.73 -5.91
N SER A 7 12.67 -21.33 -5.26
CA SER A 7 12.79 -21.41 -3.81
C SER A 7 11.74 -20.55 -3.08
N LEU A 8 11.53 -19.32 -3.53
CA LEU A 8 10.49 -18.44 -2.98
C LEU A 8 9.09 -19.01 -3.20
N ASN A 9 8.83 -19.59 -4.39
CA ASN A 9 7.55 -20.21 -4.72
C ASN A 9 7.28 -21.45 -3.85
N ILE A 10 8.30 -22.27 -3.54
CA ILE A 10 8.14 -23.42 -2.63
C ILE A 10 7.81 -22.95 -1.22
N ILE A 11 8.49 -21.92 -0.71
CA ILE A 11 8.18 -21.32 0.60
C ILE A 11 6.75 -20.77 0.62
N ALA A 12 6.37 -20.03 -0.40
CA ALA A 12 5.02 -19.46 -0.52
C ALA A 12 3.95 -20.55 -0.61
N LEU A 13 4.16 -21.60 -1.42
CA LEU A 13 3.23 -22.72 -1.55
C LEU A 13 3.03 -23.45 -0.21
N TYR A 14 4.11 -23.65 0.55
CA TYR A 14 3.99 -24.23 1.89
C TYR A 14 3.13 -23.35 2.81
N VAL A 15 3.33 -22.03 2.78
CA VAL A 15 2.55 -21.08 3.60
C VAL A 15 1.08 -21.09 3.19
N VAL A 16 0.78 -21.01 1.89
CA VAL A 16 -0.59 -21.05 1.36
C VAL A 16 -1.29 -22.36 1.76
N ARG A 17 -0.63 -23.52 1.56
CA ARG A 17 -1.20 -24.82 1.95
C ARG A 17 -1.48 -24.93 3.46
N ARG A 18 -0.63 -24.32 4.28
CA ARG A 18 -0.83 -24.31 5.73
C ARG A 18 -2.00 -23.37 6.12
N SER A 19 -2.11 -22.22 5.48
CA SER A 19 -3.22 -21.28 5.68
C SER A 19 -4.57 -21.91 5.29
N THR A 20 -4.65 -22.57 4.13
CA THR A 20 -5.89 -23.21 3.66
C THR A 20 -6.30 -24.43 4.50
N ARG A 21 -5.35 -25.18 5.09
CA ARG A 21 -5.62 -26.30 5.97
C ARG A 21 -6.03 -25.89 7.39
N GLY A 22 -5.64 -24.71 7.82
CA GLY A 22 -5.92 -24.20 9.17
C GLY A 22 -7.32 -23.66 9.38
N GLY A 23 -8.22 -23.73 8.37
CA GLY A 23 -9.59 -23.20 8.45
C GLY A 23 -9.57 -21.87 9.19
N GLN A 24 -8.94 -20.84 8.63
CA GLN A 24 -8.93 -19.55 9.29
C GLN A 24 -10.37 -19.02 9.26
N ASP A 25 -11.11 -19.31 10.34
CA ASP A 25 -12.33 -18.59 10.62
C ASP A 25 -11.98 -17.09 10.60
N LEU A 26 -12.43 -16.40 9.56
CA LEU A 26 -12.32 -14.94 9.42
C LEU A 26 -13.09 -14.22 10.55
N HIS A 27 -13.91 -14.96 11.29
CA HIS A 27 -14.58 -14.48 12.48
C HIS A 27 -13.58 -14.41 13.62
N LEU A 28 -12.94 -13.24 13.78
CA LEU A 28 -12.35 -12.90 15.06
C LEU A 28 -13.46 -13.08 16.12
N PRO A 29 -13.22 -13.84 17.20
CA PRO A 29 -14.17 -13.88 18.30
C PRO A 29 -14.55 -12.44 18.68
N ARG A 30 -15.82 -12.15 18.94
CA ARG A 30 -16.33 -10.80 19.30
C ARG A 30 -15.53 -10.12 20.40
N VAL A 31 -14.84 -10.89 21.23
CA VAL A 31 -13.91 -10.41 22.28
C VAL A 31 -12.76 -9.55 21.69
N TYR A 32 -12.35 -9.78 20.44
CA TYR A 32 -11.29 -8.99 19.81
C TYR A 32 -11.79 -7.73 19.09
N GLU A 33 -13.09 -7.59 18.83
CA GLU A 33 -13.63 -6.39 18.17
C GLU A 33 -13.39 -5.11 18.98
N SER A 34 -13.46 -5.20 20.32
CA SER A 34 -13.16 -4.06 21.20
C SER A 34 -11.66 -3.74 21.34
N SER A 35 -10.78 -4.63 20.89
CA SER A 35 -9.32 -4.49 20.95
C SER A 35 -8.67 -4.14 19.62
N LEU A 36 -9.47 -3.98 18.55
CA LEU A 36 -8.95 -3.62 17.23
C LEU A 36 -8.41 -2.19 17.23
N PRO A 37 -7.16 -1.97 16.78
CA PRO A 37 -6.60 -0.63 16.67
C PRO A 37 -7.32 0.17 15.59
N GLY A 38 -7.52 1.47 15.83
CA GLY A 38 -8.07 2.37 14.81
C GLY A 38 -7.16 2.48 13.59
N VAL A 39 -7.76 2.70 12.42
CA VAL A 39 -7.06 2.86 11.15
C VAL A 39 -7.47 4.16 10.47
N SER A 40 -6.52 5.01 10.08
CA SER A 40 -6.73 6.15 9.18
C SER A 40 -6.50 5.70 7.75
N ILE A 41 -7.54 5.68 6.94
CA ILE A 41 -7.43 5.39 5.50
C ILE A 41 -7.06 6.69 4.79
N LEU A 42 -5.91 6.71 4.12
CA LEU A 42 -5.41 7.85 3.37
C LEU A 42 -5.67 7.63 1.89
N LEU A 43 -6.65 8.33 1.34
CA LEU A 43 -7.04 8.27 -0.06
C LEU A 43 -6.50 9.49 -0.79
N THR A 44 -5.43 9.32 -1.55
CA THR A 44 -4.81 10.42 -2.31
C THR A 44 -5.57 10.65 -3.63
N ALA A 45 -5.95 11.89 -3.90
CA ALA A 45 -6.73 12.29 -5.07
C ALA A 45 -6.07 13.46 -5.81
N TYR A 46 -5.76 13.26 -7.08
CA TYR A 46 -5.29 14.28 -8.01
C TYR A 46 -5.99 14.15 -9.35
N ASN A 47 -6.91 15.05 -9.66
CA ASN A 47 -7.77 15.02 -10.85
C ASN A 47 -8.62 13.72 -10.92
N GLU A 48 -9.42 13.48 -9.88
CA GLU A 48 -10.25 12.28 -9.69
C GLU A 48 -11.75 12.57 -9.65
N GLU A 49 -12.20 13.69 -10.24
CA GLU A 49 -13.62 14.15 -10.18
C GLU A 49 -14.63 13.07 -10.58
N GLN A 50 -14.27 12.17 -11.50
CA GLN A 50 -15.17 11.12 -12.01
C GLN A 50 -15.29 9.91 -11.06
N LEU A 51 -14.24 9.60 -10.30
CA LEU A 51 -14.13 8.36 -9.52
C LEU A 51 -14.24 8.60 -8.01
N ILE A 52 -13.83 9.78 -7.53
CA ILE A 52 -13.65 10.03 -6.10
C ILE A 52 -14.92 9.73 -5.27
N ALA A 53 -16.10 10.14 -5.73
CA ALA A 53 -17.34 9.91 -5.00
C ALA A 53 -17.67 8.42 -4.85
N THR A 54 -17.43 7.62 -5.91
CA THR A 54 -17.65 6.17 -5.90
C THR A 54 -16.66 5.47 -4.97
N SER A 55 -15.40 5.86 -5.02
CA SER A 55 -14.33 5.31 -4.18
C SER A 55 -14.59 5.60 -2.70
N VAL A 56 -14.95 6.84 -2.36
CA VAL A 56 -15.29 7.23 -0.98
C VAL A 56 -16.50 6.46 -0.46
N ARG A 57 -17.59 6.34 -1.26
CA ARG A 57 -18.77 5.56 -0.87
C ARG A 57 -18.44 4.09 -0.63
N SER A 58 -17.55 3.50 -1.43
CA SER A 58 -17.08 2.13 -1.25
C SER A 58 -16.32 1.97 0.06
N LEU A 59 -15.39 2.88 0.35
CA LEU A 59 -14.56 2.84 1.56
C LEU A 59 -15.34 3.07 2.85
N LEU A 60 -16.37 3.93 2.82
CA LEU A 60 -17.25 4.14 3.97
C LEU A 60 -18.07 2.90 4.35
N GLN A 61 -18.10 1.86 3.49
CA GLN A 61 -18.83 0.61 3.70
C GLN A 61 -17.93 -0.56 4.11
N LEU A 62 -16.67 -0.30 4.47
CA LEU A 62 -15.76 -1.32 4.95
C LEU A 62 -16.24 -1.91 6.29
N ASP A 63 -16.11 -3.21 6.43
CA ASP A 63 -16.47 -3.94 7.66
C ASP A 63 -15.31 -3.85 8.65
N TYR A 64 -15.09 -2.64 9.20
CA TYR A 64 -14.08 -2.37 10.21
C TYR A 64 -14.64 -1.39 11.27
N PRO A 65 -14.57 -1.70 12.58
CA PRO A 65 -15.34 -0.96 13.59
C PRO A 65 -14.81 0.46 13.87
N LEU A 66 -13.50 0.67 13.75
CA LEU A 66 -12.87 1.94 14.14
C LEU A 66 -11.92 2.43 13.04
N PHE A 67 -12.44 3.22 12.10
CA PHE A 67 -11.63 3.87 11.08
C PHE A 67 -12.09 5.30 10.82
N GLU A 68 -11.17 6.10 10.33
CA GLU A 68 -11.43 7.38 9.69
C GLU A 68 -10.95 7.33 8.24
N LEU A 69 -11.66 7.99 7.35
CA LEU A 69 -11.31 8.15 5.94
C LEU A 69 -10.87 9.58 5.71
N ILE A 70 -9.64 9.76 5.28
CA ILE A 70 -9.03 11.06 4.97
C ILE A 70 -8.76 11.10 3.48
N VAL A 71 -9.54 11.90 2.75
CA VAL A 71 -9.32 12.20 1.33
C VAL A 71 -8.33 13.35 1.23
N ILE A 72 -7.23 13.15 0.52
CA ILE A 72 -6.20 14.17 0.34
C ILE A 72 -6.26 14.70 -1.09
N HIS A 73 -6.85 15.89 -1.28
CA HIS A 73 -6.84 16.62 -2.53
C HIS A 73 -5.49 17.30 -2.72
N ASP A 74 -4.66 16.77 -3.61
CA ASP A 74 -3.30 17.27 -3.87
C ASP A 74 -3.26 18.39 -4.92
N GLY A 75 -4.15 19.38 -4.78
CA GLY A 75 -4.15 20.59 -5.61
C GLY A 75 -4.38 20.31 -7.09
N GLY A 76 -5.34 19.45 -7.41
CA GLY A 76 -5.80 19.16 -8.77
C GLY A 76 -6.41 20.37 -9.46
N SER A 77 -6.57 20.31 -10.78
CA SER A 77 -7.15 21.36 -11.62
C SER A 77 -8.61 21.09 -12.03
N ASP A 78 -9.12 19.91 -11.72
CA ASP A 78 -10.50 19.49 -11.96
C ASP A 78 -11.44 19.82 -10.77
N ASP A 79 -12.68 19.39 -10.82
CA ASP A 79 -13.67 19.64 -9.76
C ASP A 79 -13.71 18.59 -8.64
N THR A 80 -12.63 17.84 -8.44
CA THR A 80 -12.55 16.83 -7.36
C THR A 80 -12.98 17.39 -6.00
N LEU A 81 -12.51 18.58 -5.63
CA LEU A 81 -12.89 19.26 -4.37
C LEU A 81 -14.40 19.58 -4.33
N GLY A 82 -14.94 20.15 -5.40
CA GLY A 82 -16.35 20.50 -5.48
C GLY A 82 -17.27 19.27 -5.47
N VAL A 83 -16.87 18.18 -6.13
CA VAL A 83 -17.59 16.89 -6.05
C VAL A 83 -17.66 16.41 -4.61
N MET A 84 -16.56 16.41 -3.88
CA MET A 84 -16.53 15.99 -2.46
C MET A 84 -17.44 16.88 -1.59
N GLN A 85 -17.41 18.19 -1.80
CA GLN A 85 -18.24 19.12 -1.03
C GLN A 85 -19.73 18.87 -1.25
N ARG A 86 -20.16 18.66 -2.50
CA ARG A 86 -21.57 18.43 -2.84
C ARG A 86 -22.08 17.06 -2.42
N GLU A 87 -21.30 16.01 -2.70
CA GLU A 87 -21.74 14.61 -2.51
C GLU A 87 -21.73 14.16 -1.05
N PHE A 88 -20.88 14.76 -0.22
CA PHE A 88 -20.69 14.36 1.19
C PHE A 88 -20.97 15.49 2.17
N ASP A 89 -21.60 16.59 1.71
CA ASP A 89 -21.94 17.76 2.54
C ASP A 89 -20.75 18.22 3.41
N MET A 90 -19.63 18.50 2.72
CA MET A 90 -18.38 18.84 3.40
C MET A 90 -18.31 20.32 3.75
N TYR A 91 -17.96 20.63 4.98
CA TYR A 91 -17.77 21.99 5.45
C TYR A 91 -16.35 22.23 5.97
N PRO A 92 -15.79 23.44 5.82
CA PRO A 92 -14.47 23.77 6.37
C PRO A 92 -14.54 23.79 7.89
N CYS A 93 -13.57 23.13 8.54
CA CYS A 93 -13.52 23.15 9.99
C CYS A 93 -12.10 23.44 10.51
N PRO A 94 -11.98 24.14 11.65
CA PRO A 94 -10.72 24.18 12.38
C PRO A 94 -10.32 22.75 12.80
N TYR A 95 -9.13 22.32 12.41
CA TYR A 95 -8.64 20.97 12.72
C TYR A 95 -7.21 21.06 13.26
N ALA A 96 -7.04 20.67 14.52
CA ALA A 96 -5.72 20.67 15.14
C ALA A 96 -4.92 19.46 14.66
N PHE A 97 -3.76 19.71 14.04
CA PHE A 97 -2.79 18.70 13.66
C PHE A 97 -1.37 19.27 13.78
N GLU A 98 -0.40 18.38 13.79
CA GLU A 98 1.01 18.73 13.84
C GLU A 98 1.71 18.29 12.55
N TYR A 99 2.61 19.13 12.03
CA TYR A 99 3.49 18.76 10.92
C TYR A 99 4.61 17.84 11.41
N ALA A 100 4.26 16.61 11.79
CA ALA A 100 5.21 15.60 12.24
C ALA A 100 6.13 15.10 11.10
N VAL A 101 5.65 15.15 9.86
CA VAL A 101 6.41 14.84 8.66
C VAL A 101 6.26 15.95 7.63
N SER A 102 7.31 16.16 6.83
CA SER A 102 7.34 17.26 5.84
C SER A 102 6.35 17.02 4.70
N CYS A 103 5.53 18.01 4.40
CA CYS A 103 4.67 18.07 3.22
C CYS A 103 4.45 19.52 2.78
N LYS A 104 3.92 19.74 1.58
CA LYS A 104 3.47 21.06 1.12
C LYS A 104 2.30 21.56 1.99
N PRO A 105 2.11 22.88 2.10
CA PRO A 105 1.11 23.46 3.00
C PRO A 105 -0.30 22.91 2.79
N ILE A 106 -0.94 22.55 3.90
CA ILE A 106 -2.38 22.26 3.98
C ILE A 106 -3.12 23.58 4.02
N LYS A 107 -4.03 23.81 3.07
CA LYS A 107 -4.83 25.02 2.96
C LYS A 107 -6.04 24.98 3.88
N GLN A 108 -6.77 23.85 3.86
CA GLN A 108 -8.00 23.67 4.59
C GLN A 108 -8.28 22.20 4.88
N VAL A 109 -8.86 21.93 6.05
CA VAL A 109 -9.45 20.63 6.38
C VAL A 109 -10.97 20.78 6.38
N TYR A 110 -11.66 19.81 5.81
CA TYR A 110 -13.13 19.74 5.75
C TYR A 110 -13.61 18.49 6.50
N ARG A 111 -14.80 18.58 7.05
CA ARG A 111 -15.53 17.45 7.65
C ARG A 111 -16.87 17.27 6.96
N SER A 112 -17.37 16.04 6.92
CA SER A 112 -18.71 15.76 6.42
C SER A 112 -19.74 15.89 7.53
N HIS A 113 -20.89 16.52 7.24
CA HIS A 113 -22.05 16.52 8.12
C HIS A 113 -22.73 15.14 8.17
N THR A 114 -22.68 14.41 7.07
CA THR A 114 -23.38 13.13 6.92
C THR A 114 -22.55 11.92 7.35
N HIS A 115 -21.21 12.03 7.33
CA HIS A 115 -20.27 10.94 7.67
C HIS A 115 -19.21 11.44 8.66
N PRO A 116 -19.40 11.25 9.98
CA PRO A 116 -18.51 11.80 11.01
C PRO A 116 -17.07 11.34 10.93
N ASN A 117 -16.84 10.17 10.32
CA ASN A 117 -15.51 9.58 10.11
C ASN A 117 -14.87 9.97 8.76
N LEU A 118 -15.50 10.86 7.98
CA LEU A 118 -14.95 11.35 6.70
C LEU A 118 -14.36 12.76 6.86
N LEU A 119 -13.09 12.86 6.51
CA LEU A 119 -12.32 14.10 6.43
C LEU A 119 -11.83 14.33 5.01
N MET A 120 -11.63 15.59 4.64
CA MET A 120 -10.91 15.96 3.43
C MET A 120 -9.86 17.01 3.73
N VAL A 121 -8.69 16.86 3.15
CA VAL A 121 -7.55 17.76 3.25
C VAL A 121 -7.32 18.39 1.87
N ASP A 122 -7.51 19.70 1.73
CA ASP A 122 -7.08 20.46 0.56
C ASP A 122 -5.69 21.02 0.80
N LYS A 123 -4.75 20.74 -0.08
CA LYS A 123 -3.36 21.16 0.05
C LYS A 123 -2.78 21.73 -1.25
N VAL A 124 -1.65 22.40 -1.13
CA VAL A 124 -0.83 22.79 -2.29
C VAL A 124 -0.25 21.53 -2.92
N ASN A 125 -0.31 21.44 -4.25
CA ASN A 125 0.24 20.30 -4.99
C ASN A 125 1.70 20.04 -4.61
N GLY A 126 1.98 18.81 -4.21
CA GLY A 126 3.31 18.36 -3.79
C GLY A 126 4.13 17.68 -4.89
N GLY A 127 3.53 17.51 -6.06
CA GLY A 127 4.16 16.84 -7.20
C GLY A 127 4.16 15.32 -7.12
N GLY A 128 3.37 14.72 -6.21
CA GLY A 128 3.24 13.27 -6.14
C GLY A 128 2.61 12.72 -4.87
N LYS A 129 2.27 11.45 -4.93
CA LYS A 129 1.57 10.70 -3.88
C LYS A 129 2.30 10.72 -2.52
N ALA A 130 3.63 10.73 -2.51
CA ALA A 130 4.43 10.75 -1.29
C ALA A 130 4.11 11.96 -0.40
N ASP A 131 4.05 13.15 -0.99
CA ASP A 131 3.73 14.40 -0.29
C ASP A 131 2.27 14.43 0.18
N ALA A 132 1.35 13.91 -0.63
CA ALA A 132 -0.06 13.77 -0.27
C ALA A 132 -0.24 12.80 0.92
N ASN A 133 0.42 11.64 0.91
CA ASN A 133 0.42 10.71 2.04
C ASN A 133 0.97 11.35 3.32
N ASN A 134 2.04 12.14 3.23
CA ASN A 134 2.59 12.85 4.37
C ASN A 134 1.59 13.85 4.98
N ALA A 135 0.86 14.58 4.15
CA ALA A 135 -0.21 15.45 4.61
C ALA A 135 -1.32 14.65 5.35
N GLY A 136 -1.70 13.49 4.80
CA GLY A 136 -2.62 12.57 5.44
C GLY A 136 -2.12 12.04 6.78
N ILE A 137 -0.84 11.66 6.89
CA ILE A 137 -0.20 11.18 8.14
C ILE A 137 -0.22 12.27 9.22
N ASN A 138 0.01 13.54 8.85
CA ASN A 138 -0.05 14.66 9.79
C ASN A 138 -1.45 14.88 10.38
N VAL A 139 -2.50 14.69 9.56
CA VAL A 139 -3.90 14.85 9.96
C VAL A 139 -4.46 13.60 10.65
N ALA A 140 -3.93 12.43 10.36
CA ALA A 140 -4.37 11.14 10.89
C ALA A 140 -4.26 11.06 12.41
N ARG A 141 -5.29 10.47 13.06
CA ARG A 141 -5.37 10.31 14.52
C ARG A 141 -5.23 8.87 15.01
N MET A 142 -5.40 7.90 14.11
CA MET A 142 -5.37 6.50 14.50
C MET A 142 -3.92 5.97 14.57
N PRO A 143 -3.67 4.93 15.38
CA PRO A 143 -2.34 4.35 15.54
C PRO A 143 -1.82 3.66 14.28
N LEU A 144 -2.72 3.19 13.43
CA LEU A 144 -2.39 2.64 12.12
C LEU A 144 -2.92 3.55 11.01
N TYR A 145 -2.23 3.58 9.88
CA TYR A 145 -2.80 4.15 8.67
C TYR A 145 -2.70 3.19 7.49
N CYS A 146 -3.63 3.32 6.55
CA CYS A 146 -3.67 2.60 5.29
C CYS A 146 -3.54 3.59 4.14
N GLY A 147 -2.41 3.59 3.42
CA GLY A 147 -2.27 4.37 2.19
C GLY A 147 -2.83 3.62 0.99
N MET A 148 -3.61 4.30 0.14
CA MET A 148 -4.19 3.71 -1.05
C MET A 148 -4.39 4.70 -2.19
N ASP A 149 -4.60 4.19 -3.41
CA ASP A 149 -4.91 4.97 -4.60
C ASP A 149 -6.44 5.14 -4.77
N ALA A 150 -6.87 6.25 -5.37
CA ALA A 150 -8.28 6.55 -5.57
C ALA A 150 -8.99 5.59 -6.55
N ASP A 151 -8.24 4.96 -7.44
CA ASP A 151 -8.71 3.96 -8.43
C ASP A 151 -8.76 2.52 -7.88
N SER A 152 -8.33 2.32 -6.64
CA SER A 152 -8.27 1.00 -6.02
C SER A 152 -9.61 0.60 -5.38
N VAL A 153 -9.99 -0.66 -5.57
CA VAL A 153 -11.20 -1.28 -4.97
C VAL A 153 -10.78 -2.22 -3.86
N LEU A 154 -11.37 -2.06 -2.67
CA LEU A 154 -11.09 -2.92 -1.53
C LEU A 154 -12.23 -3.93 -1.30
N ASP A 155 -11.88 -5.11 -0.79
CA ASP A 155 -12.86 -6.01 -0.16
C ASP A 155 -13.33 -5.41 1.17
N ARG A 156 -14.58 -5.72 1.56
CA ARG A 156 -15.19 -5.15 2.76
C ARG A 156 -14.40 -5.46 4.04
N ASP A 157 -13.82 -6.65 4.13
CA ASP A 157 -13.06 -7.15 5.27
C ASP A 157 -11.54 -7.00 5.11
N SER A 158 -11.07 -6.27 4.07
CA SER A 158 -9.64 -6.11 3.75
C SER A 158 -8.83 -5.54 4.92
N LEU A 159 -9.34 -4.52 5.61
CA LEU A 159 -8.68 -3.96 6.79
C LEU A 159 -8.58 -4.98 7.91
N LEU A 160 -9.66 -5.72 8.17
CA LEU A 160 -9.68 -6.74 9.22
C LEU A 160 -8.63 -7.83 8.97
N ARG A 161 -8.52 -8.31 7.73
CA ARG A 161 -7.52 -9.31 7.33
C ARG A 161 -6.09 -8.83 7.57
N VAL A 162 -5.79 -7.58 7.24
CA VAL A 162 -4.42 -7.06 7.36
C VAL A 162 -4.11 -6.64 8.80
N VAL A 163 -5.04 -5.96 9.47
CA VAL A 163 -4.84 -5.52 10.88
C VAL A 163 -4.68 -6.70 11.83
N ARG A 164 -5.30 -7.85 11.55
CA ARG A 164 -5.09 -9.07 12.30
C ARG A 164 -3.61 -9.40 12.50
N THR A 165 -2.75 -9.12 11.53
CA THR A 165 -1.31 -9.37 11.64
C THR A 165 -0.65 -8.54 12.74
N PHE A 166 -1.17 -7.35 13.05
CA PHE A 166 -0.68 -6.49 14.14
C PHE A 166 -1.11 -7.01 15.52
N LEU A 167 -2.26 -7.69 15.60
CA LEU A 167 -2.71 -8.34 16.82
C LEU A 167 -1.94 -9.65 17.10
N GLU A 168 -1.77 -10.48 16.07
CA GLU A 168 -1.04 -11.74 16.18
C GLU A 168 0.45 -11.56 16.47
N LYS A 169 1.03 -10.45 15.99
CA LYS A 169 2.44 -10.12 16.16
C LYS A 169 2.58 -8.65 16.58
N PRO A 170 2.65 -8.36 17.89
CA PRO A 170 2.70 -6.99 18.41
C PRO A 170 3.86 -6.13 17.85
N ASN A 171 4.94 -6.80 17.39
CA ASN A 171 6.09 -6.14 16.78
C ASN A 171 5.88 -5.80 15.29
N THR A 172 4.68 -5.98 14.74
CA THR A 172 4.39 -5.60 13.36
C THR A 172 4.42 -4.09 13.22
N ILE A 173 5.24 -3.60 12.28
CA ILE A 173 5.36 -2.18 11.97
C ILE A 173 4.70 -1.82 10.63
N ALA A 174 4.59 -2.81 9.73
CA ALA A 174 3.93 -2.67 8.45
C ALA A 174 3.36 -4.01 7.97
N ALA A 175 2.26 -3.97 7.22
CA ALA A 175 1.68 -5.14 6.59
C ALA A 175 1.08 -4.77 5.24
N GLY A 176 1.41 -5.56 4.22
CA GLY A 176 0.79 -5.48 2.90
C GLY A 176 -0.21 -6.60 2.66
N GLY A 177 -1.04 -6.45 1.65
CA GLY A 177 -1.94 -7.49 1.19
C GLY A 177 -1.77 -7.80 -0.29
N SER A 178 -2.36 -8.91 -0.73
CA SER A 178 -2.34 -9.30 -2.13
C SER A 178 -3.17 -8.33 -2.96
N VAL A 179 -2.55 -7.73 -3.96
CA VAL A 179 -3.20 -6.85 -4.94
C VAL A 179 -3.50 -7.66 -6.20
N ARG A 180 -4.70 -7.51 -6.73
CA ARG A 180 -5.20 -8.16 -7.95
C ARG A 180 -5.54 -7.13 -9.01
N ILE A 181 -5.71 -7.59 -10.24
CA ILE A 181 -6.14 -6.76 -11.37
C ILE A 181 -7.66 -6.77 -11.44
N VAL A 182 -8.27 -5.57 -11.52
CA VAL A 182 -9.72 -5.40 -11.60
C VAL A 182 -10.26 -5.51 -13.02
N ASN A 183 -9.42 -5.33 -14.04
CA ASN A 183 -9.82 -5.45 -15.44
C ASN A 183 -10.51 -6.79 -15.72
N GLY A 184 -11.69 -6.73 -16.33
CA GLY A 184 -12.53 -7.91 -16.58
C GLY A 184 -13.38 -8.37 -15.41
N CYS A 185 -13.18 -7.80 -14.23
CA CYS A 185 -14.06 -8.01 -13.08
C CYS A 185 -15.33 -7.17 -13.19
N HIS A 186 -16.40 -7.61 -12.55
CA HIS A 186 -17.63 -6.83 -12.44
C HIS A 186 -17.61 -6.05 -11.12
N VAL A 187 -17.49 -4.72 -11.23
CA VAL A 187 -17.55 -3.79 -10.10
C VAL A 187 -18.87 -3.03 -10.16
N HIS A 188 -19.59 -2.96 -9.06
CA HIS A 188 -20.83 -2.19 -8.95
C HIS A 188 -20.78 -1.31 -7.70
N ASN A 189 -20.98 -0.02 -7.88
CA ASN A 189 -20.89 1.00 -6.81
C ASN A 189 -19.58 0.89 -6.00
N GLY A 190 -18.44 0.76 -6.70
CA GLY A 190 -17.12 0.64 -6.07
C GLY A 190 -16.84 -0.69 -5.37
N ARG A 191 -17.69 -1.71 -5.55
CA ARG A 191 -17.54 -3.04 -4.94
C ARG A 191 -17.30 -4.10 -5.99
N LEU A 192 -16.41 -5.00 -5.70
CA LEU A 192 -16.21 -6.20 -6.50
C LEU A 192 -17.40 -7.16 -6.30
N VAL A 193 -18.16 -7.38 -7.36
CA VAL A 193 -19.31 -8.30 -7.36
C VAL A 193 -18.89 -9.66 -7.88
N LYS A 194 -18.07 -9.69 -8.93
CA LYS A 194 -17.62 -10.94 -9.57
C LYS A 194 -16.23 -10.75 -10.14
N THR A 195 -15.35 -11.71 -9.89
CA THR A 195 -14.03 -11.77 -10.52
C THR A 195 -14.15 -12.28 -11.95
N GLY A 196 -13.34 -11.74 -12.84
CA GLY A 196 -13.27 -12.14 -14.24
C GLY A 196 -11.86 -11.96 -14.79
N LEU A 197 -11.63 -12.50 -15.99
CA LEU A 197 -10.39 -12.29 -16.71
C LEU A 197 -10.55 -11.12 -17.70
N PRO A 198 -9.53 -10.26 -17.83
CA PRO A 198 -9.57 -9.16 -18.79
C PRO A 198 -9.67 -9.67 -20.23
N ASN A 199 -10.29 -8.89 -21.11
CA ASN A 199 -10.35 -9.19 -22.53
C ASN A 199 -9.00 -8.96 -23.23
N SER A 200 -8.27 -7.93 -22.81
CA SER A 200 -6.94 -7.62 -23.31
C SER A 200 -5.94 -8.72 -22.94
N TRP A 201 -5.23 -9.27 -23.94
CA TRP A 201 -4.15 -10.23 -23.72
C TRP A 201 -3.01 -9.64 -22.87
N LEU A 202 -2.76 -8.34 -23.05
CA LEU A 202 -1.73 -7.61 -22.29
C LEU A 202 -2.07 -7.56 -20.80
N ALA A 203 -3.35 -7.32 -20.47
CA ALA A 203 -3.81 -7.37 -19.09
C ALA A 203 -3.80 -8.80 -18.53
N ARG A 204 -4.12 -9.83 -19.34
CA ARG A 204 -4.03 -11.25 -18.91
C ARG A 204 -2.60 -11.65 -18.50
N ILE A 205 -1.58 -11.22 -19.24
CA ILE A 205 -0.19 -11.46 -18.85
C ILE A 205 0.12 -10.79 -17.53
N GLN A 206 -0.34 -9.56 -17.33
CA GLN A 206 -0.16 -8.85 -16.06
C GLN A 206 -0.88 -9.55 -14.90
N VAL A 207 -2.04 -10.20 -15.10
CA VAL A 207 -2.67 -11.05 -14.06
C VAL A 207 -1.70 -12.13 -13.57
N LEU A 208 -1.04 -12.84 -14.49
CA LEU A 208 -0.05 -13.88 -14.13
C LEU A 208 1.17 -13.26 -13.42
N GLU A 209 1.63 -12.11 -13.88
CA GLU A 209 2.74 -11.39 -13.27
C GLU A 209 2.42 -10.94 -11.84
N TYR A 210 1.22 -10.38 -11.62
CA TYR A 210 0.78 -9.97 -10.28
C TYR A 210 0.66 -11.17 -9.35
N LEU A 211 0.13 -12.31 -9.82
CA LEU A 211 0.10 -13.54 -9.03
C LEU A 211 1.50 -13.99 -8.64
N ARG A 212 2.45 -13.95 -9.58
CA ARG A 212 3.84 -14.33 -9.33
C ARG A 212 4.51 -13.37 -8.36
N ALA A 213 4.46 -12.06 -8.64
CA ALA A 213 5.20 -11.06 -7.90
C ALA A 213 4.55 -10.73 -6.55
N PHE A 214 3.22 -10.53 -6.54
CA PHE A 214 2.51 -10.06 -5.34
C PHE A 214 2.10 -11.19 -4.41
N LEU A 215 1.74 -12.37 -4.92
CA LEU A 215 1.40 -13.49 -4.04
C LEU A 215 2.65 -14.28 -3.67
N PHE A 216 3.26 -14.95 -4.63
CA PHE A 216 4.35 -15.88 -4.31
C PHE A 216 5.64 -15.16 -3.88
N GLY A 217 6.05 -14.13 -4.60
CA GLY A 217 7.28 -13.38 -4.28
C GLY A 217 7.21 -12.71 -2.90
N ARG A 218 6.19 -11.89 -2.67
CA ARG A 218 6.06 -11.12 -1.42
C ARG A 218 5.78 -12.01 -0.21
N LEU A 219 4.98 -13.06 -0.38
CA LEU A 219 4.72 -14.02 0.70
C LEU A 219 5.98 -14.75 1.13
N GLY A 220 6.82 -15.18 0.17
CA GLY A 220 8.12 -15.78 0.44
C GLY A 220 9.04 -14.84 1.23
N TRP A 221 9.19 -13.61 0.78
CA TRP A 221 9.99 -12.59 1.46
C TRP A 221 9.46 -12.22 2.84
N SER A 222 8.14 -12.10 3.00
CA SER A 222 7.52 -11.85 4.29
C SER A 222 7.81 -12.97 5.29
N ARG A 223 7.76 -14.23 4.84
CA ARG A 223 8.11 -15.39 5.71
C ARG A 223 9.57 -15.37 6.17
N LEU A 224 10.45 -14.88 5.32
CA LEU A 224 11.87 -14.69 5.64
C LEU A 224 12.12 -13.43 6.50
N GLN A 225 11.11 -12.61 6.75
CA GLN A 225 11.21 -11.28 7.39
C GLN A 225 12.19 -10.36 6.65
N ALA A 226 12.12 -10.39 5.33
CA ALA A 226 12.98 -9.63 4.43
C ALA A 226 12.18 -9.02 3.26
N LEU A 227 10.92 -8.71 3.48
CA LEU A 227 10.04 -8.05 2.50
C LEU A 227 10.46 -6.59 2.34
N LEU A 228 10.95 -6.22 1.15
CA LEU A 228 11.44 -4.86 0.86
C LEU A 228 10.41 -3.93 0.23
N ILE A 229 9.24 -4.44 -0.15
CA ILE A 229 8.22 -3.62 -0.82
C ILE A 229 6.81 -4.01 -0.36
N ILE A 230 6.02 -3.01 0.00
CA ILE A 230 4.56 -3.07 0.15
C ILE A 230 3.99 -2.18 -0.95
N SER A 231 2.94 -2.64 -1.63
CA SER A 231 2.36 -1.88 -2.75
C SER A 231 1.80 -0.55 -2.32
N GLY A 232 2.08 0.50 -3.08
CA GLY A 232 1.44 1.80 -2.90
C GLY A 232 -0.09 1.77 -3.04
N ALA A 233 -0.66 0.79 -3.77
CA ALA A 233 -2.11 0.64 -3.91
C ALA A 233 -2.80 0.22 -2.62
N PHE A 234 -2.11 -0.50 -1.71
CA PHE A 234 -2.64 -0.89 -0.41
C PHE A 234 -1.52 -1.32 0.55
N GLY A 235 -1.40 -0.64 1.66
CA GLY A 235 -0.46 -0.99 2.74
C GLY A 235 -0.87 -0.37 4.06
N VAL A 236 -0.80 -1.15 5.14
CA VAL A 236 -1.09 -0.70 6.51
C VAL A 236 0.22 -0.56 7.28
N PHE A 237 0.40 0.58 7.93
CA PHE A 237 1.63 0.94 8.63
C PHE A 237 1.33 1.45 10.05
N LYS A 238 2.25 1.19 10.97
CA LYS A 238 2.22 1.83 12.28
C LYS A 238 2.65 3.29 12.14
N ARG A 239 1.72 4.22 12.44
CA ARG A 239 1.88 5.66 12.19
C ARG A 239 3.13 6.23 12.83
N ASP A 240 3.35 5.97 14.12
CA ASP A 240 4.49 6.51 14.86
C ASP A 240 5.84 6.04 14.29
N THR A 241 5.91 4.79 13.82
CA THR A 241 7.14 4.26 13.21
C THR A 241 7.45 4.96 11.88
N VAL A 242 6.42 5.29 11.10
CA VAL A 242 6.60 6.05 9.85
C VAL A 242 6.98 7.49 10.13
N ILE A 243 6.39 8.13 11.14
CA ILE A 243 6.80 9.47 11.60
C ILE A 243 8.26 9.46 12.06
N ALA A 244 8.68 8.47 12.83
CA ALA A 244 10.05 8.35 13.33
C ALA A 244 11.12 8.24 12.22
N VAL A 245 10.74 7.76 11.04
CA VAL A 245 11.63 7.75 9.87
C VAL A 245 11.45 8.95 8.94
N GLY A 246 10.58 9.91 9.28
CA GLY A 246 10.36 11.15 8.52
C GLY A 246 9.33 11.05 7.40
N GLY A 247 8.44 10.06 7.43
CA GLY A 247 7.35 9.90 6.43
C GLY A 247 7.83 9.39 5.07
N TYR A 248 7.07 9.64 4.02
CA TYR A 248 7.45 9.33 2.64
C TYR A 248 8.44 10.36 2.06
N LEU A 249 9.37 9.94 1.22
CA LEU A 249 10.28 10.83 0.50
C LEU A 249 9.66 11.26 -0.83
N SER A 250 9.31 12.53 -0.96
CA SER A 250 8.72 13.10 -2.18
C SER A 250 9.67 13.12 -3.39
N THR A 251 10.96 12.93 -3.15
CA THR A 251 11.98 12.85 -4.20
C THR A 251 12.17 11.47 -4.80
N SER A 252 11.58 10.42 -4.21
CA SER A 252 11.70 9.04 -4.67
C SER A 252 10.55 8.68 -5.62
N LEU A 253 10.87 8.07 -6.76
CA LEU A 253 9.87 7.49 -7.67
C LEU A 253 9.32 6.14 -7.20
N GLY A 254 9.98 5.48 -6.26
CA GLY A 254 9.58 4.24 -5.61
C GLY A 254 9.36 4.45 -4.12
N GLU A 255 8.52 5.44 -3.78
CA GLU A 255 8.25 5.89 -2.42
C GLU A 255 7.77 4.77 -1.51
N ASP A 256 7.08 3.78 -2.05
CA ASP A 256 6.55 2.61 -1.35
C ASP A 256 7.66 1.62 -0.94
N MET A 257 8.56 1.30 -1.86
CA MET A 257 9.73 0.47 -1.56
C MET A 257 10.74 1.23 -0.66
N GLU A 258 10.99 2.49 -0.96
CA GLU A 258 11.92 3.33 -0.21
C GLU A 258 11.54 3.41 1.27
N LEU A 259 10.26 3.66 1.56
CA LEU A 259 9.75 3.70 2.93
C LEU A 259 9.99 2.36 3.65
N VAL A 260 9.67 1.22 3.02
CA VAL A 260 9.86 -0.10 3.64
C VAL A 260 11.33 -0.39 3.93
N VAL A 261 12.23 -0.07 3.01
CA VAL A 261 13.68 -0.24 3.21
C VAL A 261 14.18 0.65 4.34
N ARG A 262 13.69 1.88 4.44
CA ARG A 262 14.04 2.82 5.51
C ARG A 262 13.50 2.37 6.87
N LEU A 263 12.30 1.79 6.92
CA LEU A 263 11.77 1.15 8.13
C LEU A 263 12.66 0.00 8.61
N HIS A 264 13.11 -0.86 7.69
CA HIS A 264 14.10 -1.91 8.02
C HIS A 264 15.38 -1.31 8.61
N ARG A 265 15.96 -0.30 7.95
CA ARG A 265 17.19 0.35 8.43
C ARG A 265 17.03 0.96 9.81
N HIS A 266 15.91 1.63 10.05
CA HIS A 266 15.63 2.26 11.34
C HIS A 266 15.53 1.22 12.45
N ALA A 267 14.75 0.16 12.26
CA ALA A 267 14.58 -0.89 13.26
C ALA A 267 15.88 -1.66 13.52
N LEU A 268 16.68 -1.94 12.48
CA LEU A 268 17.99 -2.57 12.62
C LEU A 268 18.97 -1.68 13.38
N ALA A 269 19.00 -0.38 13.13
CA ALA A 269 19.86 0.58 13.82
C ALA A 269 19.52 0.70 15.32
N GLN A 270 18.24 0.57 15.66
CA GLN A 270 17.78 0.59 17.05
C GLN A 270 17.87 -0.78 17.74
N ASN A 271 18.23 -1.83 17.01
CA ASN A 271 18.24 -3.21 17.50
C ASN A 271 16.90 -3.64 18.13
N THR A 272 15.79 -3.11 17.64
CA THR A 272 14.43 -3.42 18.11
C THR A 272 13.82 -4.58 17.33
N PRO A 273 13.16 -5.53 18.00
CA PRO A 273 12.41 -6.58 17.31
C PRO A 273 11.27 -5.98 16.49
N TYR A 274 11.17 -6.33 15.22
CA TYR A 274 10.10 -5.88 14.33
C TYR A 274 9.71 -6.95 13.32
N THR A 275 8.53 -6.83 12.75
CA THR A 275 8.09 -7.66 11.63
C THR A 275 7.40 -6.81 10.56
N ILE A 276 7.64 -7.17 9.28
CA ILE A 276 6.91 -6.67 8.14
C ILE A 276 6.20 -7.85 7.51
N ASN A 277 4.87 -7.82 7.49
CA ASN A 277 4.04 -8.95 7.13
C ASN A 277 3.37 -8.78 5.77
N PHE A 278 2.89 -9.88 5.20
CA PHE A 278 2.12 -9.91 3.96
C PHE A 278 0.98 -10.89 4.08
N VAL A 279 -0.24 -10.44 3.73
CA VAL A 279 -1.45 -11.25 3.74
C VAL A 279 -1.67 -11.81 2.34
N PRO A 280 -1.78 -13.15 2.17
CA PRO A 280 -1.91 -13.79 0.86
C PRO A 280 -3.30 -13.61 0.23
N ASP A 281 -4.33 -13.42 1.04
CA ASP A 281 -5.70 -13.21 0.56
C ASP A 281 -5.80 -11.90 -0.23
N PRO A 282 -6.55 -11.86 -1.33
CA PRO A 282 -6.75 -10.63 -2.07
C PRO A 282 -7.50 -9.63 -1.19
N VAL A 283 -6.95 -8.44 -1.08
CA VAL A 283 -7.53 -7.35 -0.28
C VAL A 283 -7.80 -6.10 -1.11
N CYS A 284 -7.12 -5.97 -2.26
CA CYS A 284 -7.18 -4.80 -3.12
C CYS A 284 -7.16 -5.21 -4.60
N TRP A 285 -7.92 -4.51 -5.42
CA TRP A 285 -7.93 -4.62 -6.88
C TRP A 285 -7.62 -3.25 -7.46
N THR A 286 -6.74 -3.22 -8.47
CA THR A 286 -6.30 -2.00 -9.17
C THR A 286 -6.33 -2.21 -10.67
N ASP A 287 -6.46 -1.14 -11.43
CA ASP A 287 -6.41 -1.19 -12.89
C ASP A 287 -5.01 -1.53 -13.40
N ALA A 288 -4.97 -2.36 -14.44
CA ALA A 288 -3.76 -2.63 -15.18
C ALA A 288 -3.82 -2.00 -16.57
N PRO A 289 -2.73 -1.42 -17.07
CA PRO A 289 -2.68 -0.87 -18.43
C PRO A 289 -3.02 -1.90 -19.49
N GLU A 290 -3.93 -1.53 -20.39
CA GLU A 290 -4.33 -2.39 -21.53
C GLU A 290 -3.63 -2.01 -22.83
N ASP A 291 -2.87 -0.91 -22.85
CA ASP A 291 -2.07 -0.45 -23.97
C ASP A 291 -0.57 -0.46 -23.64
N ARG A 292 0.25 -0.63 -24.69
CA ARG A 292 1.71 -0.71 -24.55
C ARG A 292 2.37 0.60 -24.09
N PRO A 293 1.99 1.79 -24.58
CA PRO A 293 2.58 3.05 -24.15
C PRO A 293 2.42 3.29 -22.65
N THR A 294 1.22 3.08 -22.10
CA THR A 294 0.93 3.26 -20.67
C THR A 294 1.69 2.23 -19.81
N LEU A 295 1.68 0.95 -20.23
CA LEU A 295 2.45 -0.09 -19.58
C LEU A 295 3.94 0.23 -19.56
N ARG A 296 4.52 0.68 -20.68
CA ARG A 296 5.93 1.07 -20.76
C ARG A 296 6.26 2.20 -19.79
N LYS A 297 5.44 3.25 -19.74
CA LYS A 297 5.64 4.37 -18.77
C LYS A 297 5.63 3.86 -17.34
N GLN A 298 4.68 3.00 -16.99
CA GLN A 298 4.57 2.40 -15.65
C GLN A 298 5.82 1.57 -15.30
N ARG A 299 6.30 0.70 -16.22
CA ARG A 299 7.48 -0.14 -16.00
C ARG A 299 8.76 0.66 -15.88
N ILE A 300 8.95 1.70 -16.69
CA ILE A 300 10.10 2.61 -16.58
C ILE A 300 10.09 3.30 -15.22
N ARG A 301 8.92 3.79 -14.75
CA ARG A 301 8.80 4.40 -13.41
C ARG A 301 9.17 3.41 -12.31
N TRP A 302 8.65 2.18 -12.36
CA TRP A 302 8.95 1.15 -11.37
C TRP A 302 10.44 0.77 -11.35
N GLN A 303 11.03 0.56 -12.55
CA GLN A 303 12.44 0.24 -12.66
C GLN A 303 13.35 1.35 -12.15
N ARG A 304 13.01 2.60 -12.44
CA ARG A 304 13.75 3.76 -11.91
C ARG A 304 13.62 3.85 -10.39
N GLY A 305 12.42 3.74 -9.84
CA GLY A 305 12.19 3.74 -8.40
C GLY A 305 12.94 2.63 -7.67
N LEU A 306 12.98 1.42 -8.25
CA LEU A 306 13.79 0.31 -7.75
C LEU A 306 15.28 0.66 -7.72
N LEU A 307 15.84 1.15 -8.83
CA LEU A 307 17.26 1.50 -8.93
C LEU A 307 17.64 2.66 -7.99
N GLU A 308 16.82 3.69 -7.91
CA GLU A 308 17.00 4.83 -7.00
C GLU A 308 17.03 4.37 -5.54
N THR A 309 16.07 3.52 -5.14
CA THR A 309 16.00 2.98 -3.77
C THR A 309 17.21 2.10 -3.45
N LEU A 310 17.57 1.19 -4.35
CA LEU A 310 18.74 0.32 -4.13
C LEU A 310 20.04 1.12 -4.04
N TYR A 311 20.19 2.15 -4.88
CA TYR A 311 21.37 3.02 -4.82
C TYR A 311 21.41 3.85 -3.53
N ALA A 312 20.30 4.46 -3.13
CA ALA A 312 20.21 5.26 -1.90
C ALA A 312 20.53 4.44 -0.64
N HIS A 313 20.14 3.17 -0.66
CA HIS A 313 20.31 2.27 0.49
C HIS A 313 21.41 1.20 0.30
N ARG A 314 22.32 1.38 -0.65
CA ARG A 314 23.38 0.42 -1.00
C ARG A 314 24.24 -0.03 0.19
N ALA A 315 24.41 0.83 1.19
CA ALA A 315 25.14 0.50 2.42
C ALA A 315 24.51 -0.65 3.22
N LEU A 316 23.22 -0.98 2.98
CA LEU A 316 22.56 -2.10 3.61
C LEU A 316 23.04 -3.45 3.07
N CYS A 317 23.55 -3.45 1.82
CA CYS A 317 24.05 -4.66 1.14
C CYS A 317 25.26 -5.22 1.86
N PHE A 318 25.17 -6.47 2.34
CA PHE A 318 26.20 -7.16 3.10
C PHE A 318 26.66 -6.46 4.40
N GLN A 319 25.90 -5.49 4.89
CA GLN A 319 26.20 -4.80 6.15
C GLN A 319 26.12 -5.78 7.32
N LYS A 320 27.11 -5.75 8.21
CA LYS A 320 27.08 -6.52 9.46
C LYS A 320 25.85 -6.10 10.30
N GLY A 321 25.08 -7.08 10.77
CA GLY A 321 23.85 -6.83 11.54
C GLY A 321 22.57 -6.63 10.71
N SER A 322 22.66 -6.50 9.37
CA SER A 322 21.47 -6.33 8.51
C SER A 322 20.66 -7.63 8.31
N GLY A 323 21.14 -8.76 8.80
CA GLY A 323 20.44 -10.04 8.74
C GLY A 323 20.04 -10.44 7.32
N LYS A 324 18.88 -11.08 7.18
CA LYS A 324 18.38 -11.54 5.88
C LYS A 324 18.04 -10.39 4.91
N VAL A 325 17.75 -9.22 5.44
CA VAL A 325 17.47 -8.03 4.64
C VAL A 325 18.65 -7.64 3.77
N GLY A 326 19.83 -7.45 4.38
CA GLY A 326 21.02 -7.02 3.66
C GLY A 326 21.83 -8.16 3.02
N TRP A 327 21.72 -9.39 3.54
CA TRP A 327 22.50 -10.53 3.03
C TRP A 327 21.76 -11.38 1.99
N LEU A 328 20.43 -11.31 1.95
CA LEU A 328 19.63 -12.12 1.03
C LEU A 328 18.71 -11.27 0.16
N ALA A 329 17.80 -10.46 0.74
CA ALA A 329 16.79 -9.73 -0.03
C ALA A 329 17.40 -8.62 -0.86
N PHE A 330 18.28 -7.81 -0.29
CA PHE A 330 18.90 -6.69 -0.98
C PHE A 330 19.78 -7.14 -2.17
N PRO A 331 20.73 -8.10 -2.04
CA PRO A 331 21.46 -8.64 -3.18
C PRO A 331 20.55 -9.30 -4.23
N PHE A 332 19.48 -9.98 -3.81
CA PHE A 332 18.49 -10.53 -4.74
C PHE A 332 17.84 -9.44 -5.59
N MET A 333 17.40 -8.34 -4.96
CA MET A 333 16.79 -7.21 -5.69
C MET A 333 17.79 -6.58 -6.68
N VAL A 334 19.07 -6.48 -6.32
CA VAL A 334 20.11 -5.96 -7.23
C VAL A 334 20.33 -6.92 -8.41
N ILE A 335 20.58 -8.21 -8.13
CA ILE A 335 21.03 -9.16 -9.16
C ILE A 335 19.85 -9.66 -10.01
N VAL A 336 18.70 -9.91 -9.38
CA VAL A 336 17.57 -10.57 -10.06
C VAL A 336 16.58 -9.56 -10.59
N GLU A 337 16.17 -8.57 -9.79
CA GLU A 337 15.14 -7.62 -10.20
C GLU A 337 15.72 -6.44 -10.99
N ALA A 338 16.78 -5.80 -10.49
CA ALA A 338 17.33 -4.62 -11.13
C ALA A 338 18.07 -4.94 -12.44
N MET A 339 18.77 -6.09 -12.50
CA MET A 339 19.48 -6.54 -13.69
C MET A 339 18.63 -7.39 -14.66
N SER A 340 17.39 -7.77 -14.29
CA SER A 340 16.51 -8.59 -15.12
C SER A 340 16.39 -8.08 -16.58
N PRO A 341 16.16 -6.78 -16.84
CA PRO A 341 16.06 -6.29 -18.23
C PRO A 341 17.35 -6.50 -19.04
N ILE A 342 18.51 -6.41 -18.39
CA ILE A 342 19.81 -6.64 -19.05
C ILE A 342 20.00 -8.12 -19.34
N ILE A 343 19.67 -8.98 -18.37
CA ILE A 343 19.78 -10.43 -18.50
C ILE A 343 18.85 -10.96 -19.59
N GLU A 344 17.63 -10.42 -19.69
CA GLU A 344 16.64 -10.80 -20.72
C GLU A 344 17.01 -10.35 -22.14
N VAL A 345 17.83 -9.30 -22.28
CA VAL A 345 18.34 -8.85 -23.59
C VAL A 345 19.57 -9.61 -24.03
N LEU A 346 20.40 -10.10 -23.09
CA LEU A 346 21.66 -10.77 -23.36
C LEU A 346 21.55 -12.31 -23.38
N GLY A 347 20.48 -12.90 -22.89
CA GLY A 347 20.25 -14.34 -22.82
C GLY A 347 19.12 -14.79 -23.72
#